data_6e639d19844ce1cb899974f9de3e9e1c
#
_entry.id   6e639d19844ce1cb899974f9de3e9e1c
#
_cell.length_a   1.000
_cell.length_b   1.000
_cell.length_c   1.000
_cell.angle_alpha   90.00
_cell.angle_beta   90.00
_cell.angle_gamma   90.00
#
_symmetry.space_group_name_H-M   'P 1'
#
loop_
_entity.id
_entity.type
_entity.pdbx_description
1 polymer ?
#
loop_
_entity_poly.entity_id
_entity_poly.type
_entity_poly.pdbx_seq_one_letter_code
_entity_poly.pdbx_strand_id
1 'polypeptide(L)'
;MKIEININELRKKKIFVGTPMYGGQCTGMYTKDSCDLATTATKYQIDLKYFYLFNESLITRARNYCVDEFLRSDYTHLMFIDADICYDPNYVLTLAALCDETKPIVGGIYPKKCIAWEKVRNAVDKGLADENPMLLEKFTGDFVFNPTGGTQTISLSEPVEALEIGTGFMMIRREALEEFAKAYPKFRYKPDHNRSDHFDGSRSVSYTHLRAHETEADL
;
A
#
# COMPACT_ATOMS: atom_id res chain seq x y z
N MET A 1 -9.79 19.81 -3.85
CA MET A 1 -11.09 19.37 -3.23
C MET A 1 -10.79 18.93 -1.80
N LYS A 2 -11.53 19.40 -0.79
CA LYS A 2 -11.45 18.78 0.54
C LYS A 2 -12.24 17.47 0.45
N ILE A 3 -11.58 16.34 0.69
CA ILE A 3 -12.26 15.05 0.78
C ILE A 3 -13.01 15.08 2.12
N GLU A 4 -14.34 15.17 2.07
CA GLU A 4 -15.18 15.04 3.25
C GLU A 4 -15.35 13.56 3.59
N ILE A 5 -14.84 13.17 4.76
CA ILE A 5 -14.94 11.81 5.24
C ILE A 5 -16.21 11.68 6.09
N ASN A 6 -17.16 10.89 5.59
CA ASN A 6 -18.33 10.50 6.38
C ASN A 6 -17.94 9.38 7.37
N ILE A 7 -17.77 9.74 8.62
CA ILE A 7 -17.38 8.81 9.69
C ILE A 7 -18.38 7.65 9.86
N ASN A 8 -19.68 7.88 9.65
CA ASN A 8 -20.67 6.81 9.78
C ASN A 8 -20.55 5.76 8.67
N GLU A 9 -20.20 6.18 7.46
CA GLU A 9 -19.90 5.24 6.36
C GLU A 9 -18.56 4.52 6.60
N LEU A 10 -17.58 5.23 7.14
CA LEU A 10 -16.28 4.65 7.45
C LEU A 10 -16.37 3.57 8.54
N ARG A 11 -17.24 3.74 9.54
CA ARG A 11 -17.50 2.74 10.60
C ARG A 11 -18.09 1.43 10.10
N LYS A 12 -18.70 1.41 8.92
CA LYS A 12 -19.19 0.17 8.29
C LYS A 12 -18.07 -0.65 7.65
N LYS A 13 -16.90 -0.06 7.47
CA LYS A 13 -15.73 -0.70 6.85
C LYS A 13 -14.87 -1.33 7.94
N LYS A 14 -14.46 -2.57 7.71
CA LYS A 14 -13.53 -3.31 8.55
C LYS A 14 -12.18 -3.35 7.83
N ILE A 15 -11.14 -2.76 8.43
CA ILE A 15 -9.84 -2.57 7.80
C ILE A 15 -8.86 -3.62 8.34
N PHE A 16 -8.34 -4.45 7.45
CA PHE A 16 -7.28 -5.43 7.73
C PHE A 16 -5.96 -4.89 7.20
N VAL A 17 -5.04 -4.54 8.08
CA VAL A 17 -3.70 -4.06 7.72
C VAL A 17 -2.77 -5.26 7.60
N GLY A 18 -2.33 -5.56 6.39
CA GLY A 18 -1.36 -6.62 6.09
C GLY A 18 0.04 -6.04 5.88
N THR A 19 1.00 -6.43 6.73
CA THR A 19 2.37 -5.94 6.65
C THR A 19 3.35 -7.11 6.53
N PRO A 20 3.99 -7.29 5.36
CA PRO A 20 5.13 -8.18 5.23
C PRO A 20 6.32 -7.63 6.02
N MET A 21 6.91 -8.46 6.89
CA MET A 21 8.06 -8.11 7.74
C MET A 21 9.17 -9.13 7.55
N TYR A 22 10.04 -8.93 6.55
CA TYR A 22 11.22 -9.77 6.40
C TYR A 22 12.14 -9.62 7.60
N GLY A 23 12.63 -10.74 8.13
CA GLY A 23 13.42 -10.73 9.36
C GLY A 23 12.67 -10.33 10.64
N GLY A 24 11.34 -10.19 10.59
CA GLY A 24 10.51 -9.78 11.74
C GLY A 24 10.74 -8.33 12.17
N GLN A 25 11.26 -7.47 11.28
CA GLN A 25 11.67 -6.10 11.61
C GLN A 25 10.76 -5.07 10.93
N CYS A 26 10.61 -3.92 11.58
CA CYS A 26 9.99 -2.72 11.03
C CYS A 26 10.75 -1.48 11.52
N THR A 27 10.51 -0.34 10.85
CA THR A 27 11.10 0.93 11.30
C THR A 27 10.38 1.47 12.54
N GLY A 28 11.10 2.25 13.36
CA GLY A 28 10.48 2.94 14.49
C GLY A 28 9.37 3.92 14.06
N MET A 29 9.49 4.52 12.89
CA MET A 29 8.47 5.40 12.31
C MET A 29 7.19 4.61 12.00
N TYR A 30 7.31 3.46 11.32
CA TYR A 30 6.18 2.56 11.08
C TYR A 30 5.48 2.16 12.38
N THR A 31 6.26 1.80 13.42
CA THR A 31 5.71 1.42 14.73
C THR A 31 4.90 2.56 15.34
N LYS A 32 5.47 3.76 15.38
CA LYS A 32 4.79 4.95 15.88
C LYS A 32 3.47 5.20 15.15
N ASP A 33 3.52 5.21 13.82
CA ASP A 33 2.36 5.54 12.99
C ASP A 33 1.28 4.45 13.07
N SER A 34 1.67 3.19 13.28
CA SER A 34 0.74 2.08 13.54
C SER A 34 0.03 2.23 14.89
N CYS A 35 0.73 2.67 15.94
CA CYS A 35 0.12 2.98 17.23
C CYS A 35 -0.86 4.15 17.11
N ASP A 36 -0.47 5.19 16.38
CA ASP A 36 -1.33 6.35 16.13
C ASP A 36 -2.57 5.97 15.29
N LEU A 37 -2.42 5.08 14.31
CA LEU A 37 -3.55 4.55 13.53
C LEU A 37 -4.50 3.72 14.41
N ALA A 38 -3.98 2.85 15.27
CA ALA A 38 -4.80 2.07 16.19
C ALA A 38 -5.60 2.97 17.15
N THR A 39 -4.94 4.01 17.69
CA THR A 39 -5.57 5.00 18.56
C THR A 39 -6.65 5.78 17.82
N THR A 40 -6.37 6.20 16.58
CA THR A 40 -7.30 6.94 15.74
C THR A 40 -8.51 6.08 15.35
N ALA A 41 -8.29 4.82 14.96
CA ALA A 41 -9.36 3.88 14.64
C ALA A 41 -10.27 3.64 15.87
N THR A 42 -9.69 3.44 17.03
CA THR A 42 -10.44 3.28 18.29
C THR A 42 -11.28 4.52 18.60
N LYS A 43 -10.69 5.72 18.49
CA LYS A 43 -11.38 6.99 18.71
C LYS A 43 -12.62 7.15 17.81
N TYR A 44 -12.53 6.74 16.57
CA TYR A 44 -13.62 6.84 15.61
C TYR A 44 -14.50 5.59 15.52
N GLN A 45 -14.23 4.55 16.34
CA GLN A 45 -14.96 3.29 16.35
C GLN A 45 -14.91 2.56 15.00
N ILE A 46 -13.73 2.54 14.38
CA ILE A 46 -13.44 1.85 13.14
C ILE A 46 -12.82 0.50 13.49
N ASP A 47 -13.35 -0.59 12.94
CA ASP A 47 -12.79 -1.93 13.15
C ASP A 47 -11.48 -2.07 12.36
N LEU A 48 -10.38 -2.25 13.08
CA LEU A 48 -9.02 -2.33 12.55
C LEU A 48 -8.29 -3.55 13.11
N LYS A 49 -7.71 -4.35 12.24
CA LYS A 49 -6.86 -5.49 12.60
C LYS A 49 -5.51 -5.38 11.91
N TYR A 50 -4.44 -5.60 12.67
CA TYR A 50 -3.09 -5.78 12.10
C TYR A 50 -2.78 -7.26 11.91
N PHE A 51 -2.16 -7.59 10.80
CA PHE A 51 -1.58 -8.87 10.49
C PHE A 51 -0.13 -8.69 10.02
N TYR A 52 0.80 -9.27 10.73
CA TYR A 52 2.22 -9.20 10.45
C TYR A 52 2.69 -10.55 9.93
N LEU A 53 3.23 -10.56 8.72
CA LEU A 53 3.80 -11.76 8.13
C LEU A 53 5.32 -11.73 8.27
N PHE A 54 5.86 -12.66 9.04
CA PHE A 54 7.30 -12.72 9.33
C PHE A 54 8.03 -13.68 8.41
N ASN A 55 9.30 -13.37 8.11
CA ASN A 55 10.30 -14.27 7.49
C ASN A 55 9.92 -14.84 6.11
N GLU A 56 9.11 -14.13 5.34
CA GLU A 56 8.87 -14.47 3.95
C GLU A 56 9.72 -13.56 3.05
N SER A 57 10.67 -14.16 2.33
CA SER A 57 11.65 -13.43 1.52
C SER A 57 11.12 -13.03 0.14
N LEU A 58 10.15 -13.77 -0.40
CA LEU A 58 9.58 -13.47 -1.70
C LEU A 58 8.36 -12.56 -1.53
N ILE A 59 8.50 -11.29 -1.92
CA ILE A 59 7.49 -10.25 -1.67
C ILE A 59 6.10 -10.59 -2.26
N THR A 60 6.05 -11.16 -3.45
CA THR A 60 4.79 -11.59 -4.08
C THR A 60 4.10 -12.67 -3.27
N ARG A 61 4.86 -13.64 -2.76
CA ARG A 61 4.34 -14.71 -1.90
C ARG A 61 3.90 -14.16 -0.55
N ALA A 62 4.66 -13.22 0.03
CA ALA A 62 4.30 -12.56 1.28
C ALA A 62 2.95 -11.84 1.18
N ARG A 63 2.74 -11.07 0.12
CA ARG A 63 1.47 -10.38 -0.10
C ARG A 63 0.33 -11.36 -0.34
N ASN A 64 0.57 -12.46 -1.07
CA ASN A 64 -0.42 -13.50 -1.26
C ASN A 64 -0.85 -14.16 0.07
N TYR A 65 0.07 -14.37 1.01
CA TYR A 65 -0.28 -14.85 2.35
C TYR A 65 -1.15 -13.84 3.12
N CYS A 66 -0.84 -12.55 3.02
CA CYS A 66 -1.69 -11.52 3.61
C CYS A 66 -3.10 -11.51 3.00
N VAL A 67 -3.21 -11.69 1.68
CA VAL A 67 -4.50 -11.79 0.98
C VAL A 67 -5.28 -13.03 1.43
N ASP A 68 -4.62 -14.19 1.54
CA ASP A 68 -5.26 -15.42 1.99
C ASP A 68 -5.82 -15.27 3.42
N GLU A 69 -5.03 -14.72 4.33
CA GLU A 69 -5.46 -14.47 5.71
C GLU A 69 -6.60 -13.45 5.79
N PHE A 70 -6.53 -12.40 4.97
CA PHE A 70 -7.62 -11.44 4.84
C PHE A 70 -8.91 -12.10 4.34
N LEU A 71 -8.84 -12.92 3.29
CA LEU A 71 -10.02 -13.58 2.72
C LEU A 71 -10.64 -14.62 3.66
N ARG A 72 -9.88 -15.16 4.63
CA ARG A 72 -10.39 -16.03 5.71
C ARG A 72 -11.11 -15.26 6.81
N SER A 73 -10.90 -13.97 6.90
CA SER A 73 -11.52 -13.08 7.90
C SER A 73 -12.86 -12.54 7.38
N ASP A 74 -13.56 -11.77 8.20
CA ASP A 74 -14.78 -11.03 7.83
C ASP A 74 -14.51 -9.55 7.52
N TYR A 75 -13.24 -9.17 7.35
CA TYR A 75 -12.84 -7.81 7.01
C TYR A 75 -13.19 -7.45 5.57
N THR A 76 -13.53 -6.18 5.34
CA THR A 76 -14.04 -5.69 4.04
C THR A 76 -12.98 -5.04 3.17
N HIS A 77 -11.93 -4.49 3.79
CA HIS A 77 -10.85 -3.77 3.12
C HIS A 77 -9.50 -4.28 3.58
N LEU A 78 -8.64 -4.65 2.63
CA LEU A 78 -7.25 -4.99 2.88
C LEU A 78 -6.40 -3.74 2.64
N MET A 79 -5.64 -3.32 3.63
CA MET A 79 -4.65 -2.26 3.54
C MET A 79 -3.25 -2.83 3.62
N PHE A 80 -2.48 -2.75 2.55
CA PHE A 80 -1.05 -3.02 2.60
C PHE A 80 -0.29 -1.79 3.07
N ILE A 81 0.58 -1.98 4.06
CA ILE A 81 1.56 -0.99 4.50
C ILE A 81 2.89 -1.69 4.67
N ASP A 82 3.91 -1.29 3.92
CA ASP A 82 5.25 -1.86 4.07
C ASP A 82 5.88 -1.42 5.40
N ALA A 83 6.67 -2.32 5.99
CA ALA A 83 7.23 -2.18 7.34
C ALA A 83 8.21 -1.00 7.54
N ASP A 84 8.54 -0.29 6.47
CA ASP A 84 9.45 0.86 6.44
C ASP A 84 8.82 2.15 5.92
N ILE A 85 7.52 2.15 5.68
CA ILE A 85 6.77 3.35 5.29
C ILE A 85 6.32 4.13 6.54
N CYS A 86 6.66 5.42 6.55
CA CYS A 86 6.11 6.41 7.48
C CYS A 86 4.82 7.00 6.88
N TYR A 87 3.76 7.10 7.67
CA TYR A 87 2.46 7.57 7.18
C TYR A 87 1.65 8.31 8.24
N ASP A 88 0.77 9.20 7.80
CA ASP A 88 -0.26 9.79 8.67
C ASP A 88 -1.48 8.82 8.72
N PRO A 89 -1.99 8.46 9.91
CA PRO A 89 -3.21 7.68 10.08
C PRO A 89 -4.40 8.18 9.25
N ASN A 90 -4.51 9.50 9.09
CA ASN A 90 -5.58 10.10 8.30
C ASN A 90 -5.52 9.69 6.81
N TYR A 91 -4.34 9.37 6.28
CA TYR A 91 -4.24 8.88 4.90
C TYR A 91 -4.85 7.49 4.75
N VAL A 92 -4.69 6.61 5.74
CA VAL A 92 -5.35 5.29 5.74
C VAL A 92 -6.87 5.46 5.76
N LEU A 93 -7.38 6.36 6.61
CA LEU A 93 -8.82 6.65 6.68
C LEU A 93 -9.35 7.30 5.40
N THR A 94 -8.54 8.15 4.76
CA THR A 94 -8.86 8.75 3.46
C THR A 94 -8.94 7.69 2.37
N LEU A 95 -7.96 6.78 2.29
CA LEU A 95 -8.00 5.66 1.35
C LEU A 95 -9.23 4.78 1.62
N ALA A 96 -9.54 4.50 2.89
CA ALA A 96 -10.72 3.74 3.25
C ALA A 96 -12.03 4.46 2.82
N ALA A 97 -12.08 5.78 2.91
CA ALA A 97 -13.23 6.55 2.43
C ALA A 97 -13.38 6.50 0.90
N LEU A 98 -12.25 6.56 0.18
CA LEU A 98 -12.21 6.56 -1.28
C LEU A 98 -12.40 5.17 -1.91
N CYS A 99 -12.01 4.11 -1.18
CA CYS A 99 -12.10 2.73 -1.68
C CYS A 99 -13.56 2.26 -1.64
N ASP A 100 -14.20 2.25 -2.79
CA ASP A 100 -15.61 1.93 -2.98
C ASP A 100 -15.83 1.02 -4.21
N GLU A 101 -17.07 0.84 -4.63
CA GLU A 101 -17.42 0.01 -5.79
C GLU A 101 -16.88 0.56 -7.11
N THR A 102 -16.74 1.88 -7.21
CA THR A 102 -16.23 2.55 -8.42
C THR A 102 -14.71 2.61 -8.44
N LYS A 103 -14.08 2.56 -7.27
CA LYS A 103 -12.63 2.60 -7.04
C LYS A 103 -12.23 1.48 -6.07
N PRO A 104 -12.26 0.21 -6.54
CA PRO A 104 -12.05 -0.95 -5.68
C PRO A 104 -10.59 -1.12 -5.22
N ILE A 105 -9.65 -0.42 -5.85
CA ILE A 105 -8.23 -0.38 -5.50
C ILE A 105 -7.79 1.07 -5.49
N VAL A 106 -7.24 1.52 -4.37
CA VAL A 106 -6.71 2.86 -4.19
C VAL A 106 -5.34 2.81 -3.50
N GLY A 107 -4.44 3.73 -3.83
CA GLY A 107 -3.12 3.77 -3.22
C GLY A 107 -2.66 5.18 -2.90
N GLY A 108 -1.83 5.30 -1.90
CA GLY A 108 -1.09 6.52 -1.61
C GLY A 108 0.25 6.52 -2.32
N ILE A 109 0.69 7.69 -2.75
CA ILE A 109 2.00 7.88 -3.36
C ILE A 109 3.06 7.86 -2.24
N TYR A 110 4.13 7.10 -2.44
CA TYR A 110 5.29 7.10 -1.56
C TYR A 110 6.60 7.15 -2.36
N PRO A 111 7.70 7.66 -1.77
CA PRO A 111 8.96 7.81 -2.49
C PRO A 111 9.62 6.46 -2.75
N LYS A 112 10.31 6.37 -3.88
CA LYS A 112 11.26 5.29 -4.15
C LYS A 112 12.50 5.44 -3.25
N LYS A 113 13.16 4.34 -2.93
CA LYS A 113 14.43 4.32 -2.16
C LYS A 113 15.61 4.70 -3.06
N CYS A 114 15.54 5.87 -3.71
CA CYS A 114 16.60 6.38 -4.57
C CYS A 114 16.66 7.91 -4.49
N ILE A 115 17.80 8.46 -4.90
CA ILE A 115 17.95 9.90 -5.12
C ILE A 115 17.81 10.15 -6.62
N ALA A 116 16.85 10.99 -7.00
CA ALA A 116 16.61 11.38 -8.39
C ALA A 116 17.66 12.43 -8.86
N TRP A 117 18.89 12.00 -9.06
CA TRP A 117 20.01 12.90 -9.41
C TRP A 117 19.74 13.78 -10.63
N GLU A 118 19.02 13.27 -11.62
CA GLU A 118 18.63 14.07 -12.80
C GLU A 118 17.70 15.23 -12.42
N LYS A 119 16.77 15.02 -11.49
CA LYS A 119 15.89 16.10 -11.01
C LYS A 119 16.70 17.14 -10.24
N VAL A 120 17.64 16.69 -9.39
CA VAL A 120 18.56 17.59 -8.66
C VAL A 120 19.39 18.42 -9.64
N ARG A 121 20.00 17.78 -10.64
CA ARG A 121 20.76 18.47 -11.68
C ARG A 121 19.92 19.52 -12.41
N ASN A 122 18.73 19.13 -12.86
CA ASN A 122 17.81 20.05 -13.54
C ASN A 122 17.39 21.23 -12.67
N ALA A 123 17.28 21.03 -11.35
CA ALA A 123 16.97 22.11 -10.40
C ALA A 123 18.14 23.08 -10.27
N VAL A 124 19.38 22.59 -10.23
CA VAL A 124 20.60 23.40 -10.23
C VAL A 124 20.72 24.18 -11.54
N ASP A 125 20.60 23.51 -12.68
CA ASP A 125 20.73 24.15 -14.00
C ASP A 125 19.68 25.26 -14.24
N LYS A 126 18.54 25.19 -13.52
CA LYS A 126 17.47 26.20 -13.57
C LYS A 126 17.58 27.27 -12.46
N GLY A 127 18.61 27.24 -11.63
CA GLY A 127 18.80 28.17 -10.54
C GLY A 127 17.73 28.11 -9.43
N LEU A 128 17.02 26.97 -9.31
CA LEU A 128 15.88 26.85 -8.36
C LEU A 128 16.31 26.82 -6.88
N ALA A 129 17.60 26.71 -6.62
CA ALA A 129 18.18 26.66 -5.27
C ALA A 129 19.32 27.66 -5.06
N ASP A 130 19.50 28.65 -5.93
CA ASP A 130 20.61 29.61 -5.86
C ASP A 130 20.59 30.41 -4.55
N GLU A 131 19.40 30.80 -4.08
CA GLU A 131 19.26 31.54 -2.84
C GLU A 131 19.37 30.64 -1.59
N ASN A 132 19.01 29.36 -1.71
CA ASN A 132 19.03 28.39 -0.62
C ASN A 132 19.27 26.98 -1.14
N PRO A 133 20.51 26.46 -1.05
CA PRO A 133 20.86 25.11 -1.49
C PRO A 133 20.06 23.98 -0.84
N MET A 134 19.50 24.20 0.37
CA MET A 134 18.65 23.22 1.04
C MET A 134 17.35 22.92 0.28
N LEU A 135 16.94 23.80 -0.63
CA LEU A 135 15.79 23.56 -1.50
C LEU A 135 16.00 22.36 -2.46
N LEU A 136 17.27 21.97 -2.71
CA LEU A 136 17.58 20.81 -3.54
C LEU A 136 17.01 19.51 -2.95
N GLU A 137 16.82 19.42 -1.65
CA GLU A 137 16.18 18.29 -1.00
C GLU A 137 14.79 17.96 -1.60
N LYS A 138 14.05 18.99 -2.00
CA LYS A 138 12.72 18.83 -2.62
C LYS A 138 12.75 18.14 -3.98
N PHE A 139 13.90 18.08 -4.62
CA PHE A 139 14.10 17.50 -5.95
C PHE A 139 14.75 16.12 -5.89
N THR A 140 15.07 15.62 -4.71
CA THR A 140 15.71 14.30 -4.55
C THR A 140 14.72 13.14 -4.70
N GLY A 141 13.43 13.38 -4.47
CA GLY A 141 12.41 12.34 -4.47
C GLY A 141 11.97 11.92 -5.87
N ASP A 142 11.80 10.62 -6.04
CA ASP A 142 10.99 10.03 -7.09
C ASP A 142 9.90 9.17 -6.45
N PHE A 143 8.76 8.98 -7.14
CA PHE A 143 7.59 8.37 -6.52
C PHE A 143 7.17 7.11 -7.26
N VAL A 144 6.60 6.14 -6.51
CA VAL A 144 6.03 4.91 -7.07
C VAL A 144 4.63 5.21 -7.58
N PHE A 145 4.57 5.71 -8.82
CA PHE A 145 3.32 6.12 -9.44
C PHE A 145 3.45 6.18 -10.96
N ASN A 146 2.49 5.59 -11.69
CA ASN A 146 2.42 5.65 -13.15
C ASN A 146 1.00 6.08 -13.57
N PRO A 147 0.78 7.38 -13.91
CA PRO A 147 -0.54 7.90 -14.27
C PRO A 147 -1.02 7.41 -15.63
N THR A 148 -2.34 7.37 -15.82
CA THR A 148 -2.94 7.23 -17.15
C THR A 148 -2.64 8.47 -17.98
N GLY A 149 -2.24 8.30 -19.25
CA GLY A 149 -2.04 9.42 -20.19
C GLY A 149 -0.62 10.01 -20.23
N GLY A 150 0.39 9.33 -19.65
CA GLY A 150 1.81 9.71 -19.75
C GLY A 150 2.25 10.76 -18.73
N THR A 151 3.44 11.34 -18.94
CA THR A 151 4.05 12.32 -18.03
C THR A 151 3.26 13.64 -18.03
N GLN A 152 2.39 13.81 -17.07
CA GLN A 152 1.63 15.05 -16.87
C GLN A 152 1.95 15.65 -15.49
N THR A 153 1.75 16.96 -15.37
CA THR A 153 1.73 17.60 -14.06
C THR A 153 0.46 17.15 -13.32
N ILE A 154 0.63 16.49 -12.19
CA ILE A 154 -0.47 15.93 -11.41
C ILE A 154 -0.68 16.80 -10.19
N SER A 155 -1.94 17.14 -9.91
CA SER A 155 -2.32 17.76 -8.64
C SER A 155 -2.31 16.70 -7.55
N LEU A 156 -1.52 16.91 -6.50
CA LEU A 156 -1.52 16.04 -5.31
C LEU A 156 -2.75 16.22 -4.42
N SER A 157 -3.64 17.16 -4.76
CA SER A 157 -4.84 17.48 -3.97
C SER A 157 -6.08 16.70 -4.39
N GLU A 158 -6.00 15.92 -5.47
CA GLU A 158 -7.14 15.18 -6.02
C GLU A 158 -6.74 13.74 -6.38
N PRO A 159 -7.65 12.76 -6.23
CA PRO A 159 -7.42 11.41 -6.73
C PRO A 159 -7.22 11.42 -8.25
N VAL A 160 -6.24 10.66 -8.71
CA VAL A 160 -5.89 10.52 -10.12
C VAL A 160 -5.94 9.07 -10.51
N GLU A 161 -6.47 8.78 -11.70
CA GLU A 161 -6.43 7.43 -12.25
C GLU A 161 -5.00 7.05 -12.63
N ALA A 162 -4.58 5.85 -12.23
CA ALA A 162 -3.25 5.35 -12.47
C ALA A 162 -3.27 4.03 -13.23
N LEU A 163 -2.29 3.84 -14.13
CA LEU A 163 -2.03 2.55 -14.77
C LEU A 163 -1.43 1.56 -13.77
N GLU A 164 -0.57 2.05 -12.89
CA GLU A 164 0.13 1.25 -11.90
C GLU A 164 0.31 2.06 -10.62
N ILE A 165 0.12 1.40 -9.49
CA ILE A 165 0.37 1.96 -8.16
C ILE A 165 1.25 1.01 -7.36
N GLY A 166 2.05 1.57 -6.45
CA GLY A 166 2.88 0.77 -5.55
C GLY A 166 2.04 0.03 -4.52
N THR A 167 2.42 -1.21 -4.24
CA THR A 167 1.72 -2.05 -3.27
C THR A 167 2.10 -1.75 -1.81
N GLY A 168 3.11 -0.91 -1.58
CA GLY A 168 3.61 -0.59 -0.24
C GLY A 168 2.66 0.27 0.60
N PHE A 169 1.72 1.00 -0.04
CA PHE A 169 0.66 1.75 0.64
C PHE A 169 -0.62 1.72 -0.20
N MET A 170 -1.33 0.59 -0.15
CA MET A 170 -2.45 0.31 -1.06
C MET A 170 -3.61 -0.33 -0.32
N MET A 171 -4.82 0.16 -0.60
CA MET A 171 -6.06 -0.43 -0.10
C MET A 171 -6.83 -1.11 -1.22
N ILE A 172 -7.34 -2.30 -0.93
CA ILE A 172 -8.09 -3.14 -1.85
C ILE A 172 -9.39 -3.57 -1.18
N ARG A 173 -10.50 -3.39 -1.87
CA ARG A 173 -11.79 -3.90 -1.44
C ARG A 173 -11.86 -5.43 -1.62
N ARG A 174 -12.50 -6.14 -0.68
CA ARG A 174 -12.64 -7.62 -0.71
C ARG A 174 -13.17 -8.13 -2.03
N GLU A 175 -14.24 -7.54 -2.53
CA GLU A 175 -14.92 -7.99 -3.74
C GLU A 175 -14.00 -7.96 -4.95
N ALA A 176 -13.07 -7.00 -5.04
CA ALA A 176 -12.10 -6.95 -6.14
C ALA A 176 -11.19 -8.18 -6.16
N LEU A 177 -10.75 -8.66 -5.00
CA LEU A 177 -9.96 -9.89 -4.89
C LEU A 177 -10.77 -11.13 -5.20
N GLU A 178 -12.02 -11.19 -4.74
CA GLU A 178 -12.93 -12.31 -5.00
C GLU A 178 -13.32 -12.39 -6.49
N GLU A 179 -13.58 -11.27 -7.14
CA GLU A 179 -13.85 -11.19 -8.58
C GLU A 179 -12.63 -11.56 -9.41
N PHE A 180 -11.44 -11.08 -9.02
CA PHE A 180 -10.20 -11.50 -9.66
C PHE A 180 -9.99 -13.00 -9.56
N ALA A 181 -10.28 -13.60 -8.40
CA ALA A 181 -10.18 -15.03 -8.18
C ALA A 181 -11.11 -15.84 -9.10
N LYS A 182 -12.31 -15.35 -9.33
CA LYS A 182 -13.30 -15.95 -10.22
C LYS A 182 -12.90 -15.80 -11.70
N ALA A 183 -12.43 -14.61 -12.08
CA ALA A 183 -12.04 -14.29 -13.45
C ALA A 183 -10.77 -15.04 -13.90
N TYR A 184 -9.82 -15.26 -12.97
CA TYR A 184 -8.51 -15.81 -13.28
C TYR A 184 -8.15 -17.04 -12.43
N PRO A 185 -8.92 -18.14 -12.45
CA PRO A 185 -8.69 -19.32 -11.62
C PRO A 185 -7.34 -20.01 -11.89
N LYS A 186 -6.76 -19.80 -13.09
CA LYS A 186 -5.44 -20.33 -13.46
C LYS A 186 -4.27 -19.79 -12.63
N PHE A 187 -4.45 -18.66 -11.97
CA PHE A 187 -3.42 -18.05 -11.10
C PHE A 187 -3.49 -18.56 -9.66
N ARG A 188 -4.45 -19.40 -9.36
CA ARG A 188 -4.54 -20.05 -8.06
C ARG A 188 -3.43 -21.09 -7.94
N TYR A 189 -2.65 -21.06 -6.87
CA TYR A 189 -1.66 -22.06 -6.55
C TYR A 189 -1.73 -22.48 -5.08
N LYS A 190 -1.20 -23.66 -4.78
CA LYS A 190 -1.03 -24.15 -3.43
C LYS A 190 0.44 -23.88 -3.03
N PRO A 191 0.71 -23.19 -1.94
CA PRO A 191 2.10 -22.94 -1.52
C PRO A 191 2.78 -24.24 -1.09
N ASP A 192 4.08 -24.34 -1.41
CA ASP A 192 4.91 -25.52 -1.13
C ASP A 192 5.21 -25.71 0.36
N HIS A 193 4.95 -24.70 1.18
CA HIS A 193 5.29 -24.70 2.60
C HIS A 193 4.04 -24.98 3.45
N ASN A 194 4.07 -26.11 4.16
CA ASN A 194 3.16 -26.33 5.27
C ASN A 194 3.60 -25.43 6.43
N ARG A 195 3.08 -24.22 6.52
CA ARG A 195 3.06 -23.52 7.81
C ARG A 195 1.96 -24.20 8.62
N SER A 196 2.38 -25.11 9.51
CA SER A 196 1.54 -26.07 10.22
C SER A 196 0.45 -25.44 11.08
N ASP A 197 0.52 -24.16 11.39
CA ASP A 197 -0.28 -23.58 12.47
C ASP A 197 -1.50 -22.76 11.99
N HIS A 198 -1.55 -22.37 10.68
CA HIS A 198 -2.62 -21.49 10.17
C HIS A 198 -3.08 -21.78 8.74
N PHE A 199 -2.53 -22.78 8.08
CA PHE A 199 -2.78 -23.03 6.67
C PHE A 199 -3.51 -24.36 6.44
N ASP A 200 -4.82 -24.34 6.28
CA ASP A 200 -5.59 -25.55 6.01
C ASP A 200 -5.60 -25.98 4.53
N GLY A 201 -4.92 -25.25 3.67
CA GLY A 201 -4.79 -25.56 2.24
C GLY A 201 -6.09 -25.56 1.42
N SER A 202 -7.24 -25.34 2.05
CA SER A 202 -8.56 -25.43 1.40
C SER A 202 -8.92 -24.18 0.59
N ARG A 203 -8.22 -23.05 0.84
CA ARG A 203 -8.50 -21.77 0.21
C ARG A 203 -7.23 -21.01 -0.18
N SER A 204 -6.25 -21.70 -0.76
CA SER A 204 -5.08 -20.98 -1.26
C SER A 204 -5.48 -20.14 -2.48
N VAL A 205 -5.64 -18.84 -2.23
CA VAL A 205 -5.81 -17.83 -3.26
C VAL A 205 -4.49 -17.09 -3.37
N SER A 206 -3.72 -17.42 -4.36
CA SER A 206 -2.44 -16.80 -4.59
C SER A 206 -2.41 -16.22 -5.99
N TYR A 207 -2.10 -14.96 -6.10
CA TYR A 207 -2.09 -14.23 -7.37
C TYR A 207 -0.67 -13.80 -7.68
N THR A 208 -0.05 -14.43 -8.68
CA THR A 208 1.33 -14.19 -9.11
C THR A 208 1.53 -12.83 -9.78
N HIS A 209 0.51 -12.00 -9.97
CA HIS A 209 0.58 -10.77 -10.75
C HIS A 209 0.21 -9.47 -10.03
N LEU A 210 0.17 -9.46 -8.69
CA LEU A 210 0.44 -8.20 -8.02
C LEU A 210 1.96 -7.96 -8.13
N ARG A 211 2.43 -7.62 -9.33
CA ARG A 211 3.81 -7.17 -9.52
C ARG A 211 3.99 -5.93 -8.67
N ALA A 212 4.59 -6.09 -7.49
CA ALA A 212 5.37 -5.02 -6.96
C ALA A 212 6.45 -4.76 -8.00
N HIS A 213 6.50 -3.57 -8.59
CA HIS A 213 7.68 -3.10 -9.27
C HIS A 213 8.78 -2.91 -8.23
N GLU A 214 9.38 -4.00 -7.79
CA GLU A 214 10.72 -3.96 -7.26
C GLU A 214 11.62 -3.88 -8.48
N THR A 215 12.18 -2.71 -8.68
CA THR A 215 13.21 -2.47 -9.68
C THR A 215 14.34 -3.47 -9.46
N GLU A 216 14.83 -4.08 -10.55
CA GLU A 216 16.07 -4.88 -10.64
C GLU A 216 17.32 -4.05 -10.27
N ALA A 217 17.33 -3.37 -9.17
CA ALA A 217 18.42 -2.47 -8.73
C ALA A 217 19.15 -3.01 -7.51
N ASP A 218 18.95 -4.29 -7.16
CA ASP A 218 19.66 -4.96 -6.07
C ASP A 218 20.43 -6.22 -6.56
N LEU A 219 21.23 -6.04 -7.61
CA LEU A 219 22.35 -6.96 -7.96
C LEU A 219 23.64 -6.19 -8.02
#